data_72b9d6443c314df61ed561f35f2b1b21
#
_entry.id   72b9d6443c314df61ed561f35f2b1b21
#
_cell.length_a   1.000
_cell.length_b   1.000
_cell.length_c   1.000
_cell.angle_alpha   90.00
_cell.angle_beta   90.00
_cell.angle_gamma   90.00
#
_symmetry.space_group_name_H-M   'P 1'
#
loop_
_entity.id
_entity.type
_entity.pdbx_description
1 polymer ?
#
loop_
_entity_poly.entity_id
_entity_poly.type
_entity_poly.pdbx_seq_one_letter_code
_entity_poly.pdbx_strand_id
1 'polypeptide(L)'
;MKIISWNVQGLGGSLCKQYKRRFRQELHKCIIGQVDIVMLQEHHLNERRTKVYGSLLPGKWEMVWVPAYGSTQLKGGLCMAIRDIWQVKMLEVGNLFLGRAQYVIMEFHNKKVGVLNLYAPNSSRERLKMWIELDRSLPTVDHWCIAGDFNMIEDPEDRSGEGGVTVHGLELSAWERFTISRRLVDVWHLPSFGKLHNSLRFSRSDRRVNGANLSRIDRIYVDDLFAEIGGSVGIYPGTTFSDHAPVVLQLKVGKKHKQQGRIRIPPELFTESIITEQVMYIWRQTLLQIGNVEDNVTLAISHISSFLISWVQGKKETYTQKINSMHRALASLQHFQERDPLCEWTANALHNAKWELRKIEDNILNFQYQA
;
A
#
# COMPACT_ATOMS: atom_id res chain seq x y z
N MET A 1 6.80 7.44 9.29
CA MET A 1 6.26 7.59 7.91
C MET A 1 6.14 6.22 7.29
N LYS A 2 5.04 5.92 6.59
CA LYS A 2 4.82 4.62 5.93
C LYS A 2 4.57 4.83 4.43
N ILE A 3 5.35 4.14 3.61
CA ILE A 3 5.32 4.20 2.14
C ILE A 3 4.92 2.83 1.60
N ILE A 4 4.04 2.79 0.61
CA ILE A 4 3.65 1.57 -0.12
C ILE A 4 3.97 1.74 -1.60
N SER A 5 4.59 0.74 -2.19
CA SER A 5 4.77 0.60 -3.64
C SER A 5 4.08 -0.68 -4.12
N TRP A 6 3.28 -0.58 -5.19
CA TRP A 6 2.52 -1.71 -5.70
C TRP A 6 2.25 -1.63 -7.21
N ASN A 7 2.74 -2.60 -7.95
CA ASN A 7 2.31 -2.81 -9.32
C ASN A 7 0.93 -3.49 -9.32
N VAL A 8 -0.09 -2.75 -9.78
CA VAL A 8 -1.50 -3.18 -9.71
C VAL A 8 -1.99 -3.92 -10.96
N GLN A 9 -1.13 -4.09 -11.98
CA GLN A 9 -1.46 -4.79 -13.23
C GLN A 9 -2.79 -4.37 -13.87
N GLY A 10 -3.09 -3.09 -13.82
CA GLY A 10 -4.32 -2.50 -14.35
C GLY A 10 -5.44 -2.35 -13.33
N LEU A 11 -6.09 -1.21 -13.36
CA LEU A 11 -7.27 -0.89 -12.56
C LEU A 11 -8.58 -1.24 -13.27
N GLY A 12 -8.50 -2.12 -14.28
CA GLY A 12 -9.62 -2.64 -15.06
C GLY A 12 -10.08 -1.74 -16.20
N GLY A 13 -10.22 -2.35 -17.39
CA GLY A 13 -10.71 -1.68 -18.60
C GLY A 13 -12.17 -1.28 -18.55
N SER A 14 -13.00 -1.91 -17.72
CA SER A 14 -14.41 -1.60 -17.60
C SER A 14 -14.66 -0.66 -16.40
N LEU A 15 -15.57 0.30 -16.60
CA LEU A 15 -16.11 1.16 -15.54
C LEU A 15 -16.97 0.38 -14.53
N CYS A 16 -16.81 -0.94 -14.44
CA CYS A 16 -17.60 -1.80 -13.57
C CYS A 16 -17.42 -1.35 -12.10
N LYS A 17 -18.53 -0.99 -11.46
CA LYS A 17 -18.58 -0.60 -10.04
C LYS A 17 -17.90 -1.64 -9.14
N GLN A 18 -18.03 -2.92 -9.50
CA GLN A 18 -17.47 -4.04 -8.75
C GLN A 18 -15.93 -4.06 -8.79
N TYR A 19 -15.30 -3.67 -9.91
CA TYR A 19 -13.85 -3.61 -10.05
C TYR A 19 -13.24 -2.46 -9.25
N LYS A 20 -13.88 -1.28 -9.30
CA LYS A 20 -13.50 -0.12 -8.47
C LYS A 20 -13.63 -0.44 -6.98
N ARG A 21 -14.68 -1.17 -6.61
CA ARG A 21 -14.89 -1.62 -5.23
C ARG A 21 -13.77 -2.56 -4.78
N ARG A 22 -13.42 -3.57 -5.57
CA ARG A 22 -12.31 -4.50 -5.27
C ARG A 22 -10.97 -3.79 -5.12
N PHE A 23 -10.63 -2.90 -6.05
CA PHE A 23 -9.38 -2.16 -5.96
C PHE A 23 -9.31 -1.30 -4.70
N ARG A 24 -10.38 -0.57 -4.39
CA ARG A 24 -10.46 0.19 -3.13
C ARG A 24 -10.31 -0.72 -1.92
N GLN A 25 -10.87 -1.90 -1.96
CA GLN A 25 -10.78 -2.90 -0.89
C GLN A 25 -9.34 -3.36 -0.69
N GLU A 26 -8.66 -3.78 -1.75
CA GLU A 26 -7.27 -4.24 -1.66
C GLU A 26 -6.34 -3.10 -1.22
N LEU A 27 -6.51 -1.92 -1.79
CA LEU A 27 -5.75 -0.75 -1.40
C LEU A 27 -6.02 -0.36 0.06
N HIS A 28 -7.27 -0.44 0.51
CA HIS A 28 -7.64 -0.18 1.90
C HIS A 28 -6.98 -1.18 2.86
N LYS A 29 -6.88 -2.46 2.50
CA LYS A 29 -6.16 -3.47 3.27
C LYS A 29 -4.69 -3.10 3.48
N CYS A 30 -4.03 -2.69 2.40
CA CYS A 30 -2.64 -2.23 2.46
C CYS A 30 -2.49 -0.95 3.29
N ILE A 31 -3.54 -0.11 3.32
CA ILE A 31 -3.57 1.20 4.00
C ILE A 31 -4.03 1.08 5.47
N ILE A 32 -4.58 -0.07 5.92
CA ILE A 32 -4.94 -0.26 7.33
C ILE A 32 -3.73 0.04 8.21
N GLY A 33 -3.77 1.18 8.93
CA GLY A 33 -2.72 1.68 9.80
C GLY A 33 -1.82 2.75 9.17
N GLN A 34 -2.38 3.94 8.89
CA GLN A 34 -1.63 5.18 8.63
C GLN A 34 -0.52 5.07 7.56
N VAL A 35 -0.89 4.86 6.31
CA VAL A 35 0.01 5.06 5.17
C VAL A 35 0.08 6.53 4.83
N ASP A 36 1.25 7.00 4.46
CA ASP A 36 1.53 8.39 4.15
C ASP A 36 1.74 8.63 2.66
N ILE A 37 2.37 7.68 1.96
CA ILE A 37 2.61 7.73 0.52
C ILE A 37 2.24 6.38 -0.10
N VAL A 38 1.48 6.43 -1.20
CA VAL A 38 1.12 5.27 -2.02
C VAL A 38 1.64 5.49 -3.44
N MET A 39 2.42 4.56 -3.94
CA MET A 39 2.96 4.54 -5.30
C MET A 39 2.37 3.36 -6.06
N LEU A 40 1.64 3.62 -7.12
CA LEU A 40 1.04 2.59 -7.97
C LEU A 40 1.72 2.58 -9.34
N GLN A 41 1.97 1.38 -9.84
CA GLN A 41 2.50 1.14 -11.17
C GLN A 41 1.51 0.32 -12.01
N GLU A 42 1.60 0.44 -13.32
CA GLU A 42 0.76 -0.28 -14.29
C GLU A 42 -0.76 -0.12 -14.07
N HIS A 43 -1.24 1.06 -13.76
CA HIS A 43 -2.67 1.26 -13.56
C HIS A 43 -3.50 1.19 -14.86
N HIS A 44 -2.88 1.29 -16.04
CA HIS A 44 -3.51 1.19 -17.36
C HIS A 44 -4.72 2.12 -17.58
N LEU A 45 -4.72 3.30 -16.97
CA LEU A 45 -5.77 4.31 -17.14
C LEU A 45 -5.29 5.40 -18.08
N ASN A 46 -6.11 5.78 -19.05
CA ASN A 46 -5.90 6.99 -19.84
C ASN A 46 -6.28 8.25 -19.04
N GLU A 47 -5.97 9.43 -19.59
CA GLU A 47 -6.21 10.72 -18.93
C GLU A 47 -7.67 10.92 -18.48
N ARG A 48 -8.65 10.54 -19.31
CA ARG A 48 -10.06 10.65 -18.95
C ARG A 48 -10.42 9.79 -17.74
N ARG A 49 -9.85 8.59 -17.66
CA ARG A 49 -10.13 7.65 -16.57
C ARG A 49 -9.40 8.05 -15.29
N THR A 50 -8.19 8.60 -15.34
CA THR A 50 -7.49 9.08 -14.14
C THR A 50 -8.30 10.15 -13.40
N LYS A 51 -8.99 11.05 -14.12
CA LYS A 51 -9.89 12.05 -13.52
C LYS A 51 -11.04 11.41 -12.72
N VAL A 52 -11.58 10.29 -13.21
CA VAL A 52 -12.65 9.53 -12.51
C VAL A 52 -12.13 8.82 -11.26
N TYR A 53 -10.85 8.47 -11.25
CA TYR A 53 -10.19 7.80 -10.12
C TYR A 53 -9.54 8.79 -9.13
N GLY A 54 -9.63 10.10 -9.36
CA GLY A 54 -9.04 11.13 -8.52
C GLY A 54 -9.47 11.11 -7.04
N SER A 55 -10.61 10.46 -6.71
CA SER A 55 -11.11 10.30 -5.33
C SER A 55 -11.02 8.85 -4.82
N LEU A 56 -10.01 8.10 -5.25
CA LEU A 56 -9.89 6.67 -4.95
C LEU A 56 -9.66 6.36 -3.48
N LEU A 57 -8.91 7.22 -2.79
CA LEU A 57 -8.51 7.01 -1.41
C LEU A 57 -9.41 7.79 -0.46
N PRO A 58 -9.87 7.17 0.64
CA PRO A 58 -10.67 7.86 1.64
C PRO A 58 -9.79 8.86 2.42
N GLY A 59 -10.28 10.08 2.57
CA GLY A 59 -9.60 11.16 3.29
C GLY A 59 -8.96 12.19 2.35
N LYS A 60 -8.07 13.01 2.90
CA LYS A 60 -7.38 14.05 2.15
C LYS A 60 -6.06 13.52 1.60
N TRP A 61 -6.02 13.35 0.29
CA TRP A 61 -4.84 12.91 -0.44
C TRP A 61 -4.60 13.83 -1.62
N GLU A 62 -3.37 14.17 -1.84
CA GLU A 62 -2.91 14.76 -3.08
C GLU A 62 -2.47 13.65 -4.02
N MET A 63 -3.17 13.53 -5.15
CA MET A 63 -2.96 12.44 -6.10
C MET A 63 -2.39 12.98 -7.41
N VAL A 64 -1.20 12.54 -7.75
CA VAL A 64 -0.53 12.86 -9.01
C VAL A 64 -0.60 11.65 -9.92
N TRP A 65 -1.25 11.81 -11.07
CA TRP A 65 -1.43 10.76 -12.05
C TRP A 65 -0.58 11.00 -13.29
N VAL A 66 0.10 9.97 -13.75
CA VAL A 66 0.71 9.92 -15.09
C VAL A 66 -0.07 8.91 -15.92
N PRO A 67 -0.82 9.34 -16.92
CA PRO A 67 -1.65 8.45 -17.74
C PRO A 67 -0.84 7.34 -18.42
N ALA A 68 -1.48 6.19 -18.60
CA ALA A 68 -0.94 5.12 -19.43
C ALA A 68 -0.90 5.55 -20.90
N TYR A 69 0.04 5.02 -21.64
CA TYR A 69 0.25 5.31 -23.05
C TYR A 69 -0.19 4.14 -23.95
N GLY A 70 -0.45 4.45 -25.21
CA GLY A 70 -0.91 3.50 -26.24
C GLY A 70 -2.31 3.81 -26.73
N SER A 71 -2.60 3.46 -27.99
CA SER A 71 -3.88 3.73 -28.64
C SER A 71 -4.86 2.57 -28.50
N THR A 72 -4.42 1.35 -28.77
CA THR A 72 -5.24 0.14 -28.74
C THR A 72 -5.12 -0.60 -27.41
N GLN A 73 -3.91 -0.68 -26.88
CA GLN A 73 -3.61 -1.30 -25.60
C GLN A 73 -2.86 -0.33 -24.71
N LEU A 74 -3.48 0.09 -23.63
CA LEU A 74 -2.86 0.99 -22.66
C LEU A 74 -1.79 0.24 -21.86
N LYS A 75 -0.59 0.83 -21.78
CA LYS A 75 0.56 0.28 -21.06
C LYS A 75 1.09 1.27 -20.04
N GLY A 76 1.63 0.76 -18.93
CA GLY A 76 2.20 1.58 -17.89
C GLY A 76 1.14 2.42 -17.16
N GLY A 77 1.52 3.65 -16.86
CA GLY A 77 0.74 4.58 -16.04
C GLY A 77 1.12 4.48 -14.57
N LEU A 78 1.39 5.63 -13.96
CA LEU A 78 1.85 5.77 -12.59
C LEU A 78 0.90 6.66 -11.79
N CYS A 79 0.77 6.36 -10.51
CA CYS A 79 0.08 7.24 -9.57
C CYS A 79 0.90 7.35 -8.29
N MET A 80 1.07 8.57 -7.82
CA MET A 80 1.58 8.84 -6.49
C MET A 80 0.50 9.57 -5.70
N ALA A 81 0.12 9.01 -4.54
CA ALA A 81 -0.81 9.63 -3.62
C ALA A 81 -0.09 9.95 -2.32
N ILE A 82 -0.12 11.22 -1.92
CA ILE A 82 0.54 11.74 -0.72
C ILE A 82 -0.55 12.23 0.23
N ARG A 83 -0.49 11.79 1.49
CA ARG A 83 -1.49 12.17 2.49
C ARG A 83 -1.25 13.60 2.98
N ASP A 84 -2.28 14.42 2.99
CA ASP A 84 -2.27 15.84 3.40
C ASP A 84 -2.15 16.05 4.95
N ILE A 85 -1.52 15.12 5.67
CA ILE A 85 -1.37 15.25 7.13
C ILE A 85 -0.02 15.86 7.54
N TRP A 86 0.93 15.88 6.62
CA TRP A 86 2.28 16.36 6.89
C TRP A 86 2.44 17.85 6.61
N GLN A 87 1.41 18.50 6.04
CA GLN A 87 1.47 19.88 5.53
C GLN A 87 2.75 20.08 4.67
N VAL A 88 3.09 19.04 3.92
CA VAL A 88 4.28 19.05 3.10
C VAL A 88 4.00 19.93 1.89
N LYS A 89 4.87 20.90 1.67
CA LYS A 89 4.79 21.71 0.47
C LYS A 89 5.38 20.93 -0.70
N MET A 90 4.54 20.55 -1.67
CA MET A 90 5.05 20.06 -2.94
C MET A 90 5.70 21.20 -3.71
N LEU A 91 6.96 20.99 -4.09
CA LEU A 91 7.78 21.95 -4.80
C LEU A 91 7.75 21.72 -6.31
N GLU A 92 7.82 20.45 -6.71
CA GLU A 92 7.92 20.05 -8.11
C GLU A 92 7.32 18.67 -8.32
N VAL A 93 6.71 18.49 -9.48
CA VAL A 93 6.22 17.19 -9.96
C VAL A 93 6.74 16.99 -11.37
N GLY A 94 7.34 15.84 -11.63
CA GLY A 94 7.86 15.52 -12.94
C GLY A 94 7.57 14.10 -13.39
N ASN A 95 7.63 13.92 -14.69
CA ASN A 95 7.45 12.63 -15.35
C ASN A 95 8.58 12.44 -16.36
N LEU A 96 9.31 11.38 -16.19
CA LEU A 96 10.38 10.95 -17.08
C LEU A 96 9.98 9.63 -17.73
N PHE A 97 10.47 9.36 -18.94
CA PHE A 97 10.21 8.09 -19.61
C PHE A 97 8.73 7.73 -19.77
N LEU A 98 7.96 8.57 -20.46
CA LEU A 98 6.58 8.27 -20.92
C LEU A 98 5.76 7.35 -20.00
N GLY A 99 5.43 7.84 -18.80
CA GLY A 99 4.60 7.10 -17.86
C GLY A 99 5.28 5.93 -17.14
N ARG A 100 6.62 5.95 -17.03
CA ARG A 100 7.39 4.90 -16.35
C ARG A 100 8.24 5.39 -15.19
N ALA A 101 8.47 6.70 -15.09
CA ALA A 101 9.18 7.32 -13.96
C ALA A 101 8.48 8.63 -13.59
N GLN A 102 7.93 8.68 -12.41
CA GLN A 102 7.24 9.85 -11.86
C GLN A 102 7.93 10.27 -10.56
N TYR A 103 8.28 11.54 -10.44
CA TYR A 103 8.81 12.05 -9.19
C TYR A 103 7.99 13.19 -8.62
N VAL A 104 8.07 13.32 -7.31
CA VAL A 104 7.56 14.46 -6.55
C VAL A 104 8.67 14.93 -5.63
N ILE A 105 8.98 16.22 -5.69
CA ILE A 105 9.92 16.88 -4.76
C ILE A 105 9.09 17.64 -3.73
N MET A 106 9.39 17.40 -2.46
CA MET A 106 8.70 17.98 -1.32
C MET A 106 9.70 18.68 -0.41
N GLU A 107 9.25 19.73 0.25
CA GLU A 107 9.99 20.35 1.33
C GLU A 107 9.60 19.69 2.67
N PHE A 108 10.58 19.16 3.37
CA PHE A 108 10.41 18.55 4.68
C PHE A 108 11.54 18.99 5.61
N HIS A 109 11.21 19.72 6.68
CA HIS A 109 12.19 20.29 7.62
C HIS A 109 13.33 21.06 6.93
N ASN A 110 12.99 21.95 6.00
CA ASN A 110 13.92 22.77 5.19
C ASN A 110 14.88 21.92 4.33
N LYS A 111 14.53 20.68 4.05
CA LYS A 111 15.23 19.80 3.12
C LYS A 111 14.34 19.46 1.93
N LYS A 112 14.94 19.37 0.75
CA LYS A 112 14.27 18.88 -0.45
C LYS A 112 14.34 17.37 -0.46
N VAL A 113 13.19 16.72 -0.34
CA VAL A 113 13.04 15.27 -0.39
C VAL A 113 12.36 14.89 -1.67
N GLY A 114 13.03 14.11 -2.51
CA GLY A 114 12.49 13.54 -3.72
C GLY A 114 11.94 12.13 -3.47
N VAL A 115 10.78 11.86 -4.02
CA VAL A 115 10.18 10.52 -4.06
C VAL A 115 9.98 10.15 -5.51
N LEU A 116 10.52 9.01 -5.95
CA LEU A 116 10.44 8.52 -7.32
C LEU A 116 9.66 7.20 -7.37
N ASN A 117 8.61 7.19 -8.18
CA ASN A 117 7.80 6.02 -8.50
C ASN A 117 8.23 5.47 -9.87
N LEU A 118 8.71 4.22 -9.90
CA LEU A 118 9.28 3.58 -11.07
C LEU A 118 8.44 2.39 -11.56
N TYR A 119 8.31 2.29 -12.88
CA TYR A 119 7.88 1.10 -13.60
C TYR A 119 8.85 0.82 -14.75
N ALA A 120 9.85 0.01 -14.49
CA ALA A 120 10.90 -0.26 -15.48
C ALA A 120 10.41 -1.14 -16.64
N PRO A 121 10.94 -0.97 -17.86
CA PRO A 121 10.62 -1.83 -18.98
C PRO A 121 10.99 -3.30 -18.75
N ASN A 122 10.27 -4.23 -19.42
CA ASN A 122 10.62 -5.66 -19.38
C ASN A 122 11.91 -5.98 -20.16
N SER A 123 12.25 -5.17 -21.15
CA SER A 123 13.45 -5.33 -21.98
C SER A 123 14.67 -4.76 -21.25
N SER A 124 15.74 -5.56 -21.09
CA SER A 124 17.00 -5.12 -20.49
C SER A 124 17.65 -3.95 -21.24
N ARG A 125 17.54 -3.94 -22.56
CA ARG A 125 18.04 -2.84 -23.41
C ARG A 125 17.30 -1.52 -23.14
N GLU A 126 15.99 -1.58 -22.93
CA GLU A 126 15.19 -0.40 -22.61
C GLU A 126 15.44 0.05 -21.16
N ARG A 127 15.62 -0.89 -20.22
CA ARG A 127 16.00 -0.57 -18.84
C ARG A 127 17.35 0.13 -18.79
N LEU A 128 18.37 -0.37 -19.55
CA LEU A 128 19.66 0.30 -19.63
C LEU A 128 19.51 1.77 -20.08
N LYS A 129 18.70 2.04 -21.11
CA LYS A 129 18.43 3.41 -21.56
C LYS A 129 17.76 4.24 -20.47
N MET A 130 16.82 3.64 -19.76
CA MET A 130 16.09 4.30 -18.66
C MET A 130 17.04 4.67 -17.50
N TRP A 131 17.96 3.77 -17.12
CA TRP A 131 18.93 4.06 -16.05
C TRP A 131 19.88 5.22 -16.43
N ILE A 132 20.34 5.24 -17.67
CA ILE A 132 21.18 6.34 -18.18
C ILE A 132 20.40 7.67 -18.20
N GLU A 133 19.16 7.65 -18.61
CA GLU A 133 18.31 8.85 -18.67
C GLU A 133 17.96 9.35 -17.28
N LEU A 134 17.63 8.48 -16.33
CA LEU A 134 17.38 8.85 -14.93
C LEU A 134 18.60 9.52 -14.31
N ASP A 135 19.80 9.02 -14.58
CA ASP A 135 21.04 9.60 -14.04
C ASP A 135 21.26 11.04 -14.54
N ARG A 136 20.85 11.31 -15.78
CA ARG A 136 21.01 12.63 -16.43
C ARG A 136 19.89 13.61 -16.06
N SER A 137 18.66 13.14 -15.95
CA SER A 137 17.46 13.99 -15.95
C SER A 137 16.78 14.13 -14.59
N LEU A 138 17.12 13.26 -13.64
CA LEU A 138 16.54 13.34 -12.30
C LEU A 138 17.08 14.55 -11.55
N PRO A 139 16.23 15.45 -11.00
CA PRO A 139 16.64 16.66 -10.30
C PRO A 139 17.57 16.39 -9.12
N THR A 140 18.33 17.40 -8.75
CA THR A 140 19.17 17.36 -7.53
C THR A 140 18.32 17.75 -6.34
N VAL A 141 18.28 16.90 -5.33
CA VAL A 141 17.62 17.12 -4.04
C VAL A 141 18.53 16.68 -2.91
N ASP A 142 18.19 17.04 -1.69
CA ASP A 142 18.97 16.62 -0.53
C ASP A 142 18.86 15.10 -0.31
N HIS A 143 17.66 14.52 -0.49
CA HIS A 143 17.38 13.12 -0.17
C HIS A 143 16.43 12.47 -1.18
N TRP A 144 16.66 11.18 -1.49
CA TRP A 144 15.82 10.40 -2.37
C TRP A 144 15.25 9.15 -1.69
N CYS A 145 13.97 8.88 -1.98
CA CYS A 145 13.34 7.58 -1.79
C CYS A 145 12.81 7.12 -3.16
N ILE A 146 13.28 5.99 -3.65
CA ILE A 146 12.92 5.44 -4.96
C ILE A 146 12.23 4.10 -4.74
N ALA A 147 11.02 3.94 -5.27
CA ALA A 147 10.29 2.68 -5.17
C ALA A 147 9.57 2.34 -6.46
N GLY A 148 9.30 1.07 -6.67
CA GLY A 148 8.59 0.62 -7.86
C GLY A 148 8.89 -0.80 -8.27
N ASP A 149 8.42 -1.14 -9.46
CA ASP A 149 8.74 -2.37 -10.18
C ASP A 149 9.95 -2.14 -11.09
N PHE A 150 11.07 -2.74 -10.72
CA PHE A 150 12.33 -2.61 -11.46
C PHE A 150 12.43 -3.59 -12.63
N ASN A 151 11.55 -4.60 -12.71
CA ASN A 151 11.58 -5.66 -13.72
C ASN A 151 12.98 -6.28 -13.94
N MET A 152 13.81 -6.22 -12.90
CA MET A 152 15.21 -6.61 -12.90
C MET A 152 15.55 -7.33 -11.60
N ILE A 153 16.38 -8.33 -11.67
CA ILE A 153 16.97 -9.04 -10.55
C ILE A 153 18.40 -8.55 -10.40
N GLU A 154 18.82 -8.20 -9.20
CA GLU A 154 20.20 -7.80 -8.90
C GLU A 154 21.01 -8.94 -8.32
N ASP A 155 20.39 -9.75 -7.47
CA ASP A 155 20.99 -10.90 -6.82
C ASP A 155 20.32 -12.20 -7.30
N PRO A 156 21.06 -13.27 -7.56
CA PRO A 156 20.48 -14.59 -7.84
C PRO A 156 19.47 -15.04 -6.78
N GLU A 157 19.65 -14.64 -5.53
CA GLU A 157 18.72 -14.95 -4.44
C GLU A 157 17.36 -14.23 -4.56
N ASP A 158 17.24 -13.21 -5.40
CA ASP A 158 15.99 -12.51 -5.70
C ASP A 158 15.05 -13.31 -6.62
N ARG A 159 15.41 -14.54 -6.96
CA ARG A 159 14.58 -15.44 -7.77
C ARG A 159 14.56 -16.86 -7.18
N SER A 160 13.38 -17.49 -7.24
CA SER A 160 13.27 -18.94 -6.95
C SER A 160 13.48 -19.75 -8.23
N GLY A 161 14.03 -20.97 -8.10
CA GLY A 161 14.22 -21.94 -9.18
C GLY A 161 15.62 -21.98 -9.75
N GLU A 162 15.94 -23.08 -10.45
CA GLU A 162 17.29 -23.41 -10.97
C GLU A 162 17.68 -22.68 -12.27
N GLY A 163 16.83 -21.80 -12.78
CA GLY A 163 17.11 -21.05 -13.99
C GLY A 163 18.17 -19.98 -13.75
N GLY A 164 19.37 -20.19 -14.29
CA GLY A 164 20.47 -19.22 -14.20
C GLY A 164 20.01 -17.82 -14.63
N VAL A 165 20.13 -16.88 -13.72
CA VAL A 165 19.82 -15.48 -13.99
C VAL A 165 20.99 -14.88 -14.73
N THR A 166 20.82 -14.67 -16.06
CA THR A 166 21.77 -13.84 -16.80
C THR A 166 21.45 -12.39 -16.47
N VAL A 167 22.10 -11.86 -15.46
CA VAL A 167 22.06 -10.41 -15.23
C VAL A 167 22.92 -9.78 -16.32
N HIS A 168 22.31 -8.91 -17.14
CA HIS A 168 23.05 -8.24 -18.21
C HIS A 168 24.04 -7.25 -17.60
N GLY A 169 25.34 -7.51 -17.75
CA GLY A 169 26.38 -6.72 -17.10
C GLY A 169 26.30 -5.20 -17.32
N LEU A 170 25.98 -4.75 -18.55
CA LEU A 170 25.84 -3.32 -18.86
C LEU A 170 24.64 -2.66 -18.16
N GLU A 171 23.52 -3.38 -18.06
CA GLU A 171 22.33 -2.88 -17.38
C GLU A 171 22.58 -2.74 -15.89
N LEU A 172 23.14 -3.77 -15.26
CA LEU A 172 23.48 -3.77 -13.84
C LEU A 172 24.50 -2.67 -13.53
N SER A 173 25.57 -2.57 -14.31
CA SER A 173 26.59 -1.51 -14.14
C SER A 173 26.03 -0.10 -14.28
N ALA A 174 25.03 0.12 -15.15
CA ALA A 174 24.37 1.42 -15.28
C ALA A 174 23.50 1.72 -14.03
N TRP A 175 22.79 0.73 -13.52
CA TRP A 175 22.01 0.85 -12.30
C TRP A 175 22.89 1.07 -11.07
N GLU A 176 23.96 0.28 -10.90
CA GLU A 176 24.95 0.45 -9.83
C GLU A 176 25.57 1.84 -9.85
N ARG A 177 25.98 2.34 -11.01
CA ARG A 177 26.52 3.71 -11.12
C ARG A 177 25.50 4.76 -10.67
N PHE A 178 24.23 4.61 -11.09
CA PHE A 178 23.15 5.51 -10.68
C PHE A 178 22.93 5.47 -9.16
N THR A 179 22.88 4.28 -8.56
CA THR A 179 22.68 4.13 -7.11
C THR A 179 23.86 4.65 -6.31
N ILE A 180 25.08 4.37 -6.74
CA ILE A 180 26.31 4.88 -6.10
C ILE A 180 26.37 6.41 -6.17
N SER A 181 26.10 7.01 -7.34
CA SER A 181 26.16 8.46 -7.52
C SER A 181 25.17 9.22 -6.62
N ARG A 182 24.09 8.59 -6.23
CA ARG A 182 23.02 9.15 -5.38
C ARG A 182 22.99 8.56 -3.97
N ARG A 183 23.97 7.72 -3.61
CA ARG A 183 24.08 7.02 -2.30
C ARG A 183 22.84 6.21 -1.95
N LEU A 184 22.23 5.58 -2.94
CA LEU A 184 21.00 4.79 -2.79
C LEU A 184 21.33 3.35 -2.42
N VAL A 185 20.63 2.81 -1.44
CA VAL A 185 20.76 1.42 -0.99
C VAL A 185 19.39 0.78 -0.90
N ASP A 186 19.26 -0.46 -1.35
CA ASP A 186 18.03 -1.25 -1.17
C ASP A 186 17.79 -1.48 0.33
N VAL A 187 16.66 -0.99 0.83
CA VAL A 187 16.27 -1.14 2.25
C VAL A 187 16.16 -2.60 2.69
N TRP A 188 16.01 -3.53 1.74
CA TRP A 188 15.91 -4.95 2.02
C TRP A 188 17.21 -5.53 2.62
N HIS A 189 18.34 -4.96 2.25
CA HIS A 189 19.68 -5.41 2.68
C HIS A 189 20.26 -4.60 3.83
N LEU A 190 19.60 -3.50 4.25
CA LEU A 190 20.08 -2.65 5.30
C LEU A 190 19.83 -3.23 6.71
N PRO A 191 20.85 -3.39 7.56
CA PRO A 191 20.69 -3.85 8.95
C PRO A 191 19.80 -2.96 9.82
N SER A 192 19.73 -1.65 9.49
CA SER A 192 18.88 -0.66 10.17
C SER A 192 17.37 -0.89 9.92
N PHE A 193 17.01 -1.76 8.96
CA PHE A 193 15.63 -2.11 8.64
C PHE A 193 15.32 -3.54 9.03
N GLY A 194 14.49 -3.70 10.07
CA GLY A 194 13.92 -4.99 10.41
C GLY A 194 12.90 -5.45 9.37
N LYS A 195 12.70 -6.76 9.23
CA LYS A 195 11.62 -7.28 8.39
C LYS A 195 10.28 -7.14 9.11
N LEU A 196 9.25 -6.72 8.36
CA LEU A 196 7.88 -6.72 8.88
C LEU A 196 7.44 -8.15 9.20
N HIS A 197 6.65 -8.30 10.24
CA HIS A 197 6.08 -9.59 10.61
C HIS A 197 5.23 -10.16 9.45
N ASN A 198 5.40 -11.44 9.15
CA ASN A 198 4.76 -12.14 8.01
C ASN A 198 5.12 -11.56 6.62
N SER A 199 6.29 -10.93 6.48
CA SER A 199 6.78 -10.51 5.16
C SER A 199 7.10 -11.72 4.28
N LEU A 200 6.70 -11.64 3.01
CA LEU A 200 7.19 -12.55 1.96
C LEU A 200 8.64 -12.23 1.61
N ARG A 201 9.33 -13.17 0.94
CA ARG A 201 10.64 -12.94 0.34
C ARG A 201 10.53 -12.34 -1.06
N PHE A 202 9.56 -12.79 -1.84
CA PHE A 202 9.37 -12.42 -3.23
C PHE A 202 8.13 -11.54 -3.42
N SER A 203 8.24 -10.55 -4.29
CA SER A 203 7.15 -9.60 -4.57
C SER A 203 6.27 -10.03 -5.74
N ARG A 204 6.78 -10.87 -6.65
CA ARG A 204 6.05 -11.33 -7.84
C ARG A 204 5.99 -12.85 -7.92
N SER A 205 4.83 -13.36 -8.34
CA SER A 205 4.59 -14.79 -8.59
C SER A 205 4.05 -15.00 -10.01
N ASP A 206 4.89 -15.47 -10.93
CA ASP A 206 4.45 -15.83 -12.28
C ASP A 206 3.84 -17.23 -12.29
N ARG A 207 2.51 -17.29 -12.46
CA ARG A 207 1.73 -18.53 -12.45
C ARG A 207 1.57 -19.20 -13.81
N ARG A 208 2.18 -18.65 -14.87
CA ARG A 208 2.00 -19.14 -16.25
C ARG A 208 2.86 -20.34 -16.58
N VAL A 209 3.83 -20.65 -15.74
CA VAL A 209 4.74 -21.76 -15.92
C VAL A 209 4.40 -22.81 -14.84
N ASN A 210 4.41 -24.09 -15.20
CA ASN A 210 4.30 -25.19 -14.24
C ASN A 210 5.48 -25.11 -13.26
N GLY A 211 5.26 -24.55 -12.11
CA GLY A 211 6.26 -24.13 -11.15
C GLY A 211 6.29 -22.58 -11.08
N ALA A 212 5.75 -22.02 -10.00
CA ALA A 212 5.70 -20.58 -9.84
C ALA A 212 7.13 -20.01 -9.78
N ASN A 213 7.57 -19.33 -10.84
CA ASN A 213 8.77 -18.51 -10.78
C ASN A 213 8.46 -17.30 -9.88
N LEU A 214 9.09 -17.28 -8.72
CA LEU A 214 8.99 -16.18 -7.76
C LEU A 214 10.17 -15.23 -7.94
N SER A 215 9.93 -13.93 -7.83
CA SER A 215 10.99 -12.93 -7.97
C SER A 215 10.75 -11.71 -7.08
N ARG A 216 11.84 -11.10 -6.58
CA ARG A 216 11.82 -9.83 -5.86
C ARG A 216 12.27 -8.73 -6.83
N ILE A 217 11.34 -8.23 -7.62
CA ILE A 217 11.56 -7.18 -8.60
C ILE A 217 10.93 -5.84 -8.21
N ASP A 218 10.05 -5.84 -7.23
CA ASP A 218 9.54 -4.62 -6.59
C ASP A 218 10.41 -4.29 -5.38
N ARG A 219 11.00 -3.10 -5.35
CA ARG A 219 12.01 -2.71 -4.37
C ARG A 219 11.80 -1.28 -3.89
N ILE A 220 12.48 -0.94 -2.79
CA ILE A 220 12.59 0.43 -2.27
C ILE A 220 14.05 0.72 -1.96
N TYR A 221 14.56 1.79 -2.56
CA TYR A 221 15.89 2.33 -2.32
C TYR A 221 15.78 3.64 -1.55
N VAL A 222 16.69 3.84 -0.64
CA VAL A 222 16.80 5.07 0.16
C VAL A 222 18.23 5.53 0.22
N ASP A 223 18.43 6.82 0.46
CA ASP A 223 19.76 7.37 0.71
C ASP A 223 20.20 7.25 2.18
N ASP A 224 21.39 7.76 2.47
CA ASP A 224 22.03 7.66 3.78
C ASP A 224 21.14 8.18 4.92
N LEU A 225 20.40 9.29 4.73
CA LEU A 225 19.56 9.85 5.79
C LEU A 225 18.44 8.89 6.19
N PHE A 226 17.74 8.34 5.20
CA PHE A 226 16.68 7.38 5.48
C PHE A 226 17.24 6.07 6.02
N ALA A 227 18.45 5.69 5.58
CA ALA A 227 19.16 4.52 6.10
C ALA A 227 19.53 4.69 7.58
N GLU A 228 19.93 5.88 8.02
CA GLU A 228 20.22 6.22 9.41
C GLU A 228 18.95 6.24 10.28
N ILE A 229 17.85 6.81 9.77
CA ILE A 229 16.56 6.83 10.46
C ILE A 229 16.11 5.40 10.77
N GLY A 230 16.36 4.46 9.86
CA GLY A 230 16.00 3.08 9.99
C GLY A 230 14.49 2.84 10.04
N GLY A 231 14.11 1.58 10.21
CA GLY A 231 12.69 1.26 10.20
C GLY A 231 12.40 -0.22 10.07
N SER A 232 11.38 -0.52 9.28
CA SER A 232 11.06 -1.88 8.85
C SER A 232 10.57 -1.90 7.41
N VAL A 233 10.89 -2.99 6.72
CA VAL A 233 10.49 -3.25 5.34
C VAL A 233 9.84 -4.61 5.24
N GLY A 234 8.91 -4.75 4.32
CA GLY A 234 8.30 -6.05 4.07
C GLY A 234 7.46 -6.06 2.80
N ILE A 235 7.15 -7.27 2.35
CA ILE A 235 6.28 -7.56 1.23
C ILE A 235 5.00 -8.13 1.82
N TYR A 236 3.87 -7.48 1.58
CA TYR A 236 2.59 -7.89 2.15
C TYR A 236 2.06 -9.14 1.45
N PRO A 237 1.73 -10.21 2.20
CA PRO A 237 1.10 -11.39 1.63
C PRO A 237 -0.36 -11.10 1.23
N GLY A 238 -0.85 -11.86 0.26
CA GLY A 238 -2.28 -12.04 0.10
C GLY A 238 -3.04 -11.07 -0.79
N THR A 239 -2.39 -10.34 -1.70
CA THR A 239 -3.15 -9.64 -2.74
C THR A 239 -3.64 -10.62 -3.80
N THR A 240 -4.92 -10.54 -4.16
CA THR A 240 -5.51 -11.39 -5.23
C THR A 240 -5.74 -10.60 -6.51
N PHE A 241 -5.38 -9.33 -6.48
CA PHE A 241 -5.67 -8.37 -7.54
C PHE A 241 -4.58 -8.34 -8.61
N SER A 242 -3.34 -8.50 -8.20
CA SER A 242 -2.15 -8.50 -9.05
C SER A 242 -1.33 -9.76 -8.81
N ASP A 243 -0.46 -10.15 -9.73
CA ASP A 243 0.61 -11.12 -9.51
C ASP A 243 1.78 -10.53 -8.71
N HIS A 244 1.75 -9.21 -8.49
CA HIS A 244 2.66 -8.50 -7.59
C HIS A 244 2.05 -8.28 -6.21
N ALA A 245 2.87 -8.43 -5.17
CA ALA A 245 2.55 -8.09 -3.79
C ALA A 245 3.11 -6.71 -3.43
N PRO A 246 2.36 -5.89 -2.67
CA PRO A 246 2.85 -4.57 -2.27
C PRO A 246 4.09 -4.65 -1.39
N VAL A 247 5.06 -3.78 -1.68
CA VAL A 247 6.24 -3.55 -0.83
C VAL A 247 5.98 -2.36 0.08
N VAL A 248 6.29 -2.53 1.36
CA VAL A 248 6.00 -1.54 2.39
C VAL A 248 7.27 -1.16 3.12
N LEU A 249 7.50 0.14 3.23
CA LEU A 249 8.54 0.74 4.04
C LEU A 249 7.90 1.50 5.20
N GLN A 250 8.34 1.25 6.42
CA GLN A 250 7.95 1.99 7.60
C GLN A 250 9.19 2.61 8.25
N LEU A 251 9.34 3.93 8.11
CA LEU A 251 10.43 4.70 8.71
C LEU A 251 10.11 5.07 10.16
N LYS A 252 11.12 5.05 11.03
CA LYS A 252 11.03 5.49 12.44
C LYS A 252 11.05 7.01 12.57
N VAL A 253 10.33 7.73 11.74
CA VAL A 253 10.19 9.19 11.89
C VAL A 253 9.34 9.46 13.14
N GLY A 254 9.81 10.41 13.98
CA GLY A 254 9.30 10.70 15.34
C GLY A 254 7.78 10.55 15.55
N LYS A 255 7.38 10.28 16.76
CA LYS A 255 5.98 10.02 17.11
C LYS A 255 5.10 11.17 16.62
N LYS A 256 4.27 10.91 15.61
CA LYS A 256 3.14 11.79 15.29
C LYS A 256 2.33 12.00 16.58
N HIS A 257 2.04 13.23 16.94
CA HIS A 257 0.88 13.49 17.78
C HIS A 257 -0.30 12.78 17.11
N LYS A 258 -0.80 11.74 17.75
CA LYS A 258 -2.07 11.13 17.35
C LYS A 258 -3.11 12.26 17.44
N GLN A 259 -3.45 12.90 16.35
CA GLN A 259 -4.76 13.51 16.26
C GLN A 259 -5.72 12.34 16.52
N GLN A 260 -6.41 12.40 17.65
CA GLN A 260 -7.53 11.50 17.90
C GLN A 260 -8.52 11.77 16.77
N GLY A 261 -8.51 10.90 15.76
CA GLY A 261 -9.48 10.98 14.68
C GLY A 261 -10.86 10.91 15.32
N ARG A 262 -11.75 11.83 14.95
CA ARG A 262 -13.15 11.77 15.34
C ARG A 262 -13.66 10.40 14.92
N ILE A 263 -14.06 9.59 15.88
CA ILE A 263 -14.69 8.30 15.62
C ILE A 263 -16.06 8.63 15.03
N ARG A 264 -16.26 8.28 13.77
CA ARG A 264 -17.59 8.35 13.15
C ARG A 264 -18.37 7.12 13.59
N ILE A 265 -19.55 7.34 14.11
CA ILE A 265 -20.50 6.29 14.49
C ILE A 265 -21.40 6.07 13.27
N PRO A 266 -21.37 4.87 12.65
CA PRO A 266 -22.21 4.57 11.51
C PRO A 266 -23.70 4.62 11.87
N PRO A 267 -24.58 5.32 11.12
CA PRO A 267 -26.02 5.35 11.40
C PRO A 267 -26.68 3.98 11.43
N GLU A 268 -26.16 3.02 10.67
CA GLU A 268 -26.67 1.65 10.59
C GLU A 268 -26.52 0.88 11.90
N LEU A 269 -25.65 1.33 12.80
CA LEU A 269 -25.56 0.78 14.16
C LEU A 269 -26.91 0.85 14.89
N PHE A 270 -27.69 1.86 14.62
CA PHE A 270 -29.01 2.05 15.25
C PHE A 270 -30.07 1.09 14.66
N THR A 271 -29.76 0.32 13.63
CA THR A 271 -30.63 -0.78 13.15
C THR A 271 -30.44 -2.07 13.94
N GLU A 272 -29.34 -2.21 14.70
CA GLU A 272 -29.15 -3.36 15.62
C GLU A 272 -30.00 -3.17 16.87
N SER A 273 -30.95 -4.08 17.14
CA SER A 273 -31.89 -4.01 18.28
C SER A 273 -31.17 -3.86 19.62
N ILE A 274 -30.09 -4.61 19.82
CA ILE A 274 -29.25 -4.57 21.03
C ILE A 274 -28.69 -3.17 21.30
N ILE A 275 -28.24 -2.46 20.24
CA ILE A 275 -27.70 -1.12 20.37
C ILE A 275 -28.79 -0.13 20.72
N THR A 276 -29.91 -0.21 20.00
CA THR A 276 -31.06 0.66 20.23
C THR A 276 -31.60 0.49 21.67
N GLU A 277 -31.71 -0.74 22.15
CA GLU A 277 -32.14 -1.04 23.53
C GLU A 277 -31.17 -0.44 24.56
N GLN A 278 -29.85 -0.62 24.38
CA GLN A 278 -28.85 -0.07 25.28
C GLN A 278 -28.80 1.47 25.25
N VAL A 279 -28.90 2.08 24.08
CA VAL A 279 -29.00 3.53 23.96
C VAL A 279 -30.23 4.07 24.69
N MET A 280 -31.38 3.44 24.49
CA MET A 280 -32.62 3.81 25.17
C MET A 280 -32.54 3.59 26.68
N TYR A 281 -31.87 2.53 27.13
CA TYR A 281 -31.63 2.26 28.56
C TYR A 281 -30.76 3.36 29.18
N ILE A 282 -29.61 3.68 28.57
CA ILE A 282 -28.71 4.75 29.03
C ILE A 282 -29.44 6.08 29.11
N TRP A 283 -30.21 6.40 28.07
CA TRP A 283 -31.00 7.62 27.98
C TRP A 283 -31.96 7.72 29.15
N ARG A 284 -32.80 6.72 29.36
CA ARG A 284 -33.79 6.66 30.44
C ARG A 284 -33.16 6.76 31.84
N GLN A 285 -32.09 5.99 32.08
CA GLN A 285 -31.42 5.98 33.40
C GLN A 285 -30.77 7.33 33.72
N THR A 286 -30.22 8.02 32.73
CA THR A 286 -29.56 9.30 32.96
C THR A 286 -30.58 10.43 33.16
N LEU A 287 -31.70 10.40 32.47
CA LEU A 287 -32.76 11.42 32.64
C LEU A 287 -33.52 11.29 33.94
N LEU A 288 -33.51 10.11 34.59
CA LEU A 288 -34.11 9.89 35.89
C LEU A 288 -33.25 10.37 37.07
N GLN A 289 -32.02 10.84 36.79
CA GLN A 289 -31.15 11.38 37.85
C GLN A 289 -31.67 12.73 38.35
N ILE A 290 -31.48 12.95 39.68
CA ILE A 290 -31.88 14.22 40.30
C ILE A 290 -30.91 15.32 39.84
N GLY A 291 -31.41 16.34 39.15
CA GLY A 291 -30.61 17.47 38.65
C GLY A 291 -31.37 18.33 37.65
N ASN A 292 -30.66 19.29 37.04
CA ASN A 292 -31.20 20.11 35.95
C ASN A 292 -31.39 19.26 34.70
N VAL A 293 -32.50 19.41 34.02
CA VAL A 293 -32.85 18.65 32.80
C VAL A 293 -31.79 18.84 31.69
N GLU A 294 -31.27 20.03 31.50
CA GLU A 294 -30.25 20.33 30.49
C GLU A 294 -28.93 19.59 30.80
N ASP A 295 -28.52 19.54 32.06
CA ASP A 295 -27.34 18.83 32.51
C ASP A 295 -27.51 17.31 32.31
N ASN A 296 -28.69 16.77 32.63
CA ASN A 296 -29.00 15.35 32.46
C ASN A 296 -29.04 14.96 30.97
N VAL A 297 -29.55 15.80 30.09
CA VAL A 297 -29.52 15.58 28.64
C VAL A 297 -28.09 15.56 28.10
N THR A 298 -27.28 16.53 28.54
CA THR A 298 -25.85 16.60 28.11
C THR A 298 -25.08 15.37 28.62
N LEU A 299 -25.33 14.93 29.84
CA LEU A 299 -24.73 13.74 30.42
C LEU A 299 -25.18 12.46 29.71
N ALA A 300 -26.47 12.35 29.35
CA ALA A 300 -26.99 11.22 28.59
C ALA A 300 -26.32 11.11 27.21
N ILE A 301 -26.17 12.22 26.48
CA ILE A 301 -25.48 12.26 25.20
C ILE A 301 -24.02 11.82 25.36
N SER A 302 -23.34 12.26 26.42
CA SER A 302 -21.96 11.87 26.70
C SER A 302 -21.82 10.36 26.97
N HIS A 303 -22.70 9.81 27.79
CA HIS A 303 -22.70 8.36 28.11
C HIS A 303 -23.02 7.50 26.88
N ILE A 304 -24.02 7.90 26.07
CA ILE A 304 -24.36 7.22 24.83
C ILE A 304 -23.18 7.28 23.85
N SER A 305 -22.55 8.43 23.69
CA SER A 305 -21.38 8.59 22.83
C SER A 305 -20.23 7.68 23.27
N SER A 306 -19.94 7.62 24.55
CA SER A 306 -18.90 6.76 25.12
C SER A 306 -19.21 5.27 24.91
N PHE A 307 -20.45 4.86 25.11
CA PHE A 307 -20.90 3.48 24.82
C PHE A 307 -20.73 3.12 23.35
N LEU A 308 -21.23 3.95 22.44
CA LEU A 308 -21.15 3.70 20.99
C LEU A 308 -19.70 3.67 20.49
N ILE A 309 -18.85 4.57 20.99
CA ILE A 309 -17.41 4.59 20.69
C ILE A 309 -16.75 3.28 21.13
N SER A 310 -16.99 2.86 22.38
CA SER A 310 -16.43 1.63 22.93
C SER A 310 -16.88 0.40 22.13
N TRP A 311 -18.16 0.36 21.76
CA TRP A 311 -18.72 -0.75 21.00
C TRP A 311 -18.14 -0.84 19.57
N VAL A 312 -18.00 0.29 18.87
CA VAL A 312 -17.35 0.37 17.55
C VAL A 312 -15.88 -0.04 17.64
N GLN A 313 -15.17 0.39 18.70
CA GLN A 313 -13.78 0.01 18.94
C GLN A 313 -13.66 -1.50 19.17
N GLY A 314 -14.51 -2.09 20.01
CA GLY A 314 -14.52 -3.54 20.28
C GLY A 314 -14.78 -4.37 19.02
N LYS A 315 -15.77 -4.00 18.19
CA LYS A 315 -15.99 -4.66 16.89
C LYS A 315 -14.77 -4.51 15.96
N LYS A 316 -14.19 -3.32 15.89
CA LYS A 316 -13.01 -3.07 15.07
C LYS A 316 -11.80 -3.91 15.49
N GLU A 317 -11.56 -4.06 16.79
CA GLU A 317 -10.51 -4.92 17.32
C GLU A 317 -10.76 -6.40 16.98
N THR A 318 -11.97 -6.89 17.11
CA THR A 318 -12.35 -8.27 16.75
C THR A 318 -12.11 -8.54 15.28
N TYR A 319 -12.52 -7.64 14.40
CA TYR A 319 -12.27 -7.78 12.97
C TYR A 319 -10.78 -7.68 12.64
N THR A 320 -10.06 -6.76 13.29
CA THR A 320 -8.60 -6.63 13.11
C THR A 320 -7.87 -7.90 13.53
N GLN A 321 -8.27 -8.53 14.64
CA GLN A 321 -7.70 -9.80 15.09
C GLN A 321 -7.96 -10.93 14.08
N LYS A 322 -9.19 -11.03 13.54
CA LYS A 322 -9.53 -12.03 12.50
C LYS A 322 -8.71 -11.83 11.23
N ILE A 323 -8.60 -10.59 10.76
CA ILE A 323 -7.78 -10.27 9.59
C ILE A 323 -6.32 -10.64 9.84
N ASN A 324 -5.76 -10.23 10.98
CA ASN A 324 -4.36 -10.52 11.31
C ASN A 324 -4.08 -12.03 11.42
N SER A 325 -5.03 -12.80 11.95
CA SER A 325 -4.91 -14.26 12.00
C SER A 325 -4.91 -14.89 10.60
N MET A 326 -5.78 -14.39 9.71
CA MET A 326 -5.87 -14.87 8.34
C MET A 326 -4.63 -14.47 7.52
N HIS A 327 -4.11 -13.26 7.72
CA HIS A 327 -2.85 -12.85 7.08
C HIS A 327 -1.66 -13.72 7.53
N ARG A 328 -1.60 -14.10 8.81
CA ARG A 328 -0.59 -15.05 9.31
C ARG A 328 -0.71 -16.41 8.62
N ALA A 329 -1.92 -16.93 8.50
CA ALA A 329 -2.17 -18.20 7.81
C ALA A 329 -1.78 -18.12 6.32
N LEU A 330 -2.12 -17.03 5.64
CA LEU A 330 -1.73 -16.78 4.26
C LEU A 330 -0.22 -16.71 4.09
N ALA A 331 0.47 -15.99 4.96
CA ALA A 331 1.94 -15.90 4.92
C ALA A 331 2.61 -17.26 5.10
N SER A 332 2.10 -18.09 6.03
CA SER A 332 2.58 -19.45 6.22
C SER A 332 2.37 -20.32 4.98
N LEU A 333 1.18 -20.29 4.39
CA LEU A 333 0.88 -21.05 3.17
C LEU A 333 1.73 -20.58 1.97
N GLN A 334 1.95 -19.28 1.83
CA GLN A 334 2.82 -18.73 0.79
C GLN A 334 4.27 -19.14 0.99
N HIS A 335 4.75 -19.16 2.22
CA HIS A 335 6.10 -19.66 2.53
C HIS A 335 6.26 -21.14 2.22
N PHE A 336 5.23 -21.97 2.45
CA PHE A 336 5.24 -23.38 2.00
C PHE A 336 5.24 -23.46 0.48
N GLN A 337 4.44 -22.65 -0.21
CA GLN A 337 4.42 -22.61 -1.68
C GLN A 337 5.75 -22.14 -2.28
N GLU A 338 6.49 -21.26 -1.61
CA GLU A 338 7.83 -20.84 -2.02
C GLU A 338 8.87 -21.98 -1.93
N ARG A 339 8.70 -22.91 -0.98
CA ARG A 339 9.58 -24.08 -0.80
C ARG A 339 9.23 -25.24 -1.74
N ASP A 340 7.95 -25.40 -2.04
CA ASP A 340 7.46 -26.42 -2.96
C ASP A 340 6.42 -25.80 -3.92
N PRO A 341 6.89 -25.17 -5.01
CA PRO A 341 6.03 -24.50 -5.98
C PRO A 341 5.05 -25.43 -6.72
N LEU A 342 5.34 -26.73 -6.78
CA LEU A 342 4.52 -27.71 -7.50
C LEU A 342 3.44 -28.35 -6.61
N CYS A 343 3.41 -28.04 -5.33
CA CYS A 343 2.46 -28.62 -4.39
C CYS A 343 1.04 -28.09 -4.64
N GLU A 344 0.19 -28.88 -5.29
CA GLU A 344 -1.20 -28.53 -5.56
C GLU A 344 -2.02 -28.29 -4.28
N TRP A 345 -1.71 -29.00 -3.20
CA TRP A 345 -2.38 -28.84 -1.93
C TRP A 345 -2.17 -27.42 -1.36
N THR A 346 -0.92 -26.94 -1.36
CA THR A 346 -0.61 -25.59 -0.88
C THR A 346 -1.24 -24.51 -1.77
N ALA A 347 -1.28 -24.72 -3.09
CA ALA A 347 -1.96 -23.82 -4.04
C ALA A 347 -3.46 -23.71 -3.77
N ASN A 348 -4.12 -24.86 -3.54
CA ASN A 348 -5.54 -24.92 -3.22
C ASN A 348 -5.85 -24.32 -1.84
N ALA A 349 -5.04 -24.64 -0.82
CA ALA A 349 -5.17 -24.07 0.52
C ALA A 349 -4.99 -22.54 0.50
N LEU A 350 -4.05 -22.03 -0.28
CA LEU A 350 -3.82 -20.61 -0.47
C LEU A 350 -5.03 -19.93 -1.16
N HIS A 351 -5.60 -20.58 -2.18
CA HIS A 351 -6.80 -20.09 -2.85
C HIS A 351 -7.98 -19.96 -1.87
N ASN A 352 -8.24 -21.02 -1.09
CA ASN A 352 -9.32 -21.04 -0.11
C ASN A 352 -9.12 -20.01 1.01
N ALA A 353 -7.91 -19.89 1.55
CA ALA A 353 -7.60 -18.88 2.55
C ALA A 353 -7.78 -17.45 2.04
N LYS A 354 -7.42 -17.18 0.79
CA LYS A 354 -7.68 -15.90 0.13
C LYS A 354 -9.17 -15.62 -0.03
N TRP A 355 -9.97 -16.64 -0.32
CA TRP A 355 -11.42 -16.51 -0.46
C TRP A 355 -12.11 -16.23 0.88
N GLU A 356 -11.71 -16.93 1.95
CA GLU A 356 -12.23 -16.68 3.30
C GLU A 356 -11.85 -15.28 3.81
N LEU A 357 -10.61 -14.83 3.56
CA LEU A 357 -10.21 -13.46 3.87
C LEU A 357 -11.12 -12.44 3.19
N ARG A 358 -11.46 -12.67 1.91
CA ARG A 358 -12.39 -11.80 1.16
C ARG A 358 -13.75 -11.70 1.83
N LYS A 359 -14.32 -12.82 2.30
CA LYS A 359 -15.62 -12.81 3.02
C LYS A 359 -15.57 -11.93 4.27
N ILE A 360 -14.49 -12.06 5.04
CA ILE A 360 -14.32 -11.26 6.26
C ILE A 360 -14.26 -9.78 5.91
N GLU A 361 -13.54 -9.42 4.87
CA GLU A 361 -13.36 -8.05 4.43
C GLU A 361 -14.61 -7.45 3.79
N ASP A 362 -15.37 -8.23 3.02
CA ASP A 362 -16.67 -7.81 2.49
C ASP A 362 -17.66 -7.49 3.62
N ASN A 363 -17.63 -8.27 4.71
CA ASN A 363 -18.44 -8.01 5.90
C ASN A 363 -18.02 -6.70 6.60
N ILE A 364 -16.72 -6.44 6.72
CA ILE A 364 -16.20 -5.18 7.30
C ILE A 364 -16.61 -3.98 6.45
N LEU A 365 -16.54 -4.13 5.13
CA LEU A 365 -16.86 -3.05 4.21
C LEU A 365 -18.36 -2.78 4.17
N ASN A 366 -19.19 -3.81 4.22
CA ASN A 366 -20.62 -3.60 4.41
C ASN A 366 -20.91 -2.83 5.69
N PHE A 367 -20.15 -3.08 6.76
CA PHE A 367 -20.25 -2.35 8.02
C PHE A 367 -19.67 -0.92 7.95
N GLN A 368 -18.65 -0.64 7.12
CA GLN A 368 -17.98 0.67 7.04
C GLN A 368 -18.53 1.59 5.95
N TYR A 369 -19.18 1.06 4.92
CA TYR A 369 -19.65 1.83 3.74
C TYR A 369 -21.18 1.90 3.62
N GLN A 370 -21.88 1.23 4.48
CA GLN A 370 -23.29 1.55 4.71
C GLN A 370 -23.44 2.71 5.70
N ALA A 371 -22.33 3.19 6.25
CA ALA A 371 -22.21 4.40 7.06
C ALA A 371 -21.70 5.54 6.12
#